data_9c8307301ba33406b5d84396073fc351
#
_entry.id   9c8307301ba33406b5d84396073fc351
#
_cell.length_a   1.000
_cell.length_b   1.000
_cell.length_c   1.000
_cell.angle_alpha   90.00
_cell.angle_beta   90.00
_cell.angle_gamma   90.00
#
_symmetry.space_group_name_H-M   'P 1'
#
loop_
_entity.id
_entity.type
_entity.pdbx_description
1 polymer ?
#
loop_
_entity_poly.entity_id
_entity_poly.type
_entity_poly.pdbx_seq_one_letter_code
_entity_poly.pdbx_strand_id
1 'polypeptide(L)'
;MKILRFRIGDEVKPGILDADKNIRDASTIVTDWDNENVKIDKLNEVKNYDITTLPKVDLFDSIAPCVCKKSVGKFICIGLNYSDHAEETGMAVPSEPIIFFKATSAIAGPNDNIIIPKNSMKSDWEVELGVII
;
A
#
# COMPACT_ATOMS: atom_id res chain seq x y z
N MET A 1 -9.13 -2.37 -12.05
CA MET A 1 -9.30 -3.17 -10.83
C MET A 1 -8.60 -2.46 -9.68
N LYS A 2 -9.20 -2.46 -8.50
CA LYS A 2 -8.58 -1.92 -7.27
C LYS A 2 -8.48 -3.05 -6.26
N ILE A 3 -7.27 -3.36 -5.85
CA ILE A 3 -6.98 -4.39 -4.84
C ILE A 3 -6.64 -3.73 -3.50
N LEU A 4 -6.91 -4.44 -2.42
CA LEU A 4 -6.63 -4.00 -1.06
C LEU A 4 -6.42 -5.21 -0.15
N ARG A 5 -6.02 -4.96 1.07
CA ARG A 5 -6.00 -5.96 2.14
C ARG A 5 -6.82 -5.42 3.32
N PHE A 6 -7.59 -6.26 3.95
CA PHE A 6 -8.45 -5.89 5.09
C PHE A 6 -8.24 -6.83 6.27
N ARG A 7 -8.55 -6.36 7.47
CA ARG A 7 -8.42 -7.11 8.73
C ARG A 7 -9.78 -7.51 9.25
N ILE A 8 -9.87 -8.76 9.72
CA ILE A 8 -10.96 -9.28 10.55
C ILE A 8 -10.32 -10.02 11.72
N GLY A 9 -10.43 -9.50 12.94
CA GLY A 9 -9.67 -9.99 14.08
C GLY A 9 -8.16 -9.93 13.81
N ASP A 10 -7.49 -11.05 14.03
CA ASP A 10 -6.05 -11.18 13.80
C ASP A 10 -5.67 -11.55 12.35
N GLU A 11 -6.66 -11.80 11.50
CA GLU A 11 -6.43 -12.20 10.11
C GLU A 11 -6.36 -10.98 9.17
N VAL A 12 -5.46 -11.07 8.20
CA VAL A 12 -5.39 -10.15 7.06
C VAL A 12 -5.72 -10.92 5.80
N LYS A 13 -6.70 -10.43 5.05
CA LYS A 13 -7.21 -11.08 3.83
C LYS A 13 -7.06 -10.20 2.60
N PRO A 14 -6.87 -10.80 1.42
CA PRO A 14 -6.89 -10.07 0.16
C PRO A 14 -8.31 -9.66 -0.20
N GLY A 15 -8.49 -8.44 -0.68
CA GLY A 15 -9.76 -7.91 -1.12
C GLY A 15 -9.67 -7.24 -2.49
N ILE A 16 -10.79 -7.13 -3.16
CA ILE A 16 -10.98 -6.39 -4.41
C ILE A 16 -12.18 -5.48 -4.25
N LEU A 17 -12.06 -4.22 -4.69
CA LEU A 17 -13.22 -3.33 -4.75
C LEU A 17 -14.01 -3.60 -6.03
N ASP A 18 -15.32 -3.85 -5.88
CA ASP A 18 -16.26 -3.91 -6.98
C ASP A 18 -16.65 -2.50 -7.50
N ALA A 19 -17.52 -2.44 -8.49
CA ALA A 19 -17.99 -1.19 -9.09
C ALA A 19 -18.73 -0.29 -8.08
N ASP A 20 -19.41 -0.90 -7.11
CA ASP A 20 -20.16 -0.20 -6.06
C ASP A 20 -19.30 0.13 -4.83
N LYS A 21 -17.97 -0.09 -4.93
CA LYS A 21 -16.98 0.12 -3.85
C LYS A 21 -17.18 -0.82 -2.65
N ASN A 22 -17.87 -1.94 -2.81
CA ASN A 22 -17.85 -2.98 -1.79
C ASN A 22 -16.54 -3.78 -1.86
N ILE A 23 -16.07 -4.22 -0.71
CA ILE A 23 -14.95 -5.16 -0.62
C ILE A 23 -15.47 -6.56 -0.94
N ARG A 24 -14.80 -7.25 -1.84
CA ARG A 24 -15.01 -8.66 -2.14
C ARG A 24 -13.84 -9.46 -1.60
N ASP A 25 -14.11 -10.48 -0.80
CA ASP A 25 -13.06 -11.37 -0.26
C ASP A 25 -12.48 -12.23 -1.39
N ALA A 26 -11.20 -11.97 -1.71
CA ALA A 26 -10.50 -12.66 -2.78
C ALA A 26 -9.73 -13.92 -2.32
N SER A 27 -9.90 -14.36 -1.07
CA SER A 27 -9.13 -15.47 -0.48
C SER A 27 -9.29 -16.80 -1.21
N THR A 28 -10.35 -16.97 -2.01
CA THR A 28 -10.57 -18.17 -2.83
C THR A 28 -9.78 -18.19 -4.14
N ILE A 29 -9.27 -17.03 -4.59
CA ILE A 29 -8.55 -16.90 -5.86
C ILE A 29 -7.10 -16.47 -5.70
N VAL A 30 -6.75 -15.84 -4.57
CA VAL A 30 -5.38 -15.51 -4.18
C VAL A 30 -5.20 -15.71 -2.68
N THR A 31 -4.01 -16.12 -2.26
CA THR A 31 -3.69 -16.30 -0.84
C THR A 31 -3.47 -14.97 -0.11
N ASP A 32 -2.82 -14.04 -0.76
CA ASP A 32 -2.58 -12.65 -0.30
C ASP A 32 -2.08 -11.81 -1.48
N TRP A 33 -2.05 -10.48 -1.35
CA TRP A 33 -1.36 -9.59 -2.28
C TRP A 33 0.12 -9.51 -1.91
N ASP A 34 0.85 -10.56 -2.25
CA ASP A 34 2.28 -10.75 -2.06
C ASP A 34 3.05 -10.66 -3.39
N ASN A 35 4.36 -10.87 -3.35
CA ASN A 35 5.22 -10.83 -4.53
C ASN A 35 4.84 -11.83 -5.64
N GLU A 36 4.13 -12.91 -5.32
CA GLU A 36 3.66 -13.87 -6.32
C GLU A 36 2.33 -13.42 -6.96
N ASN A 37 1.42 -12.88 -6.15
CA ASN A 37 0.07 -12.56 -6.59
C ASN A 37 -0.09 -11.15 -7.16
N VAL A 38 0.93 -10.26 -7.02
CA VAL A 38 0.95 -8.94 -7.68
C VAL A 38 1.71 -8.93 -9.01
N LYS A 39 2.21 -10.08 -9.48
CA LYS A 39 2.78 -10.21 -10.83
C LYS A 39 1.73 -9.89 -11.90
N ILE A 40 2.17 -9.29 -13.00
CA ILE A 40 1.27 -8.84 -14.08
C ILE A 40 0.38 -9.96 -14.60
N ASP A 41 0.93 -11.14 -14.82
CA ASP A 41 0.17 -12.30 -15.33
C ASP A 41 -0.93 -12.69 -14.34
N LYS A 42 -0.61 -12.76 -13.04
CA LYS A 42 -1.59 -13.07 -12.01
C LYS A 42 -2.65 -12.00 -11.86
N LEU A 43 -2.26 -10.72 -11.91
CA LEU A 43 -3.23 -9.62 -11.90
C LEU A 43 -4.15 -9.64 -13.13
N ASN A 44 -3.67 -10.07 -14.30
CA ASN A 44 -4.49 -10.24 -15.49
C ASN A 44 -5.48 -11.40 -15.33
N GLU A 45 -5.08 -12.53 -14.73
CA GLU A 45 -6.00 -13.62 -14.40
C GLU A 45 -7.13 -13.11 -13.49
N VAL A 46 -6.77 -12.44 -12.39
CA VAL A 46 -7.74 -11.89 -11.43
C VAL A 46 -8.65 -10.84 -12.09
N LYS A 47 -8.12 -10.02 -13.00
CA LYS A 47 -8.90 -9.00 -13.72
C LYS A 47 -9.99 -9.60 -14.61
N ASN A 48 -9.77 -10.81 -15.13
CA ASN A 48 -10.73 -11.53 -15.96
C ASN A 48 -11.73 -12.38 -15.14
N TYR A 49 -11.55 -12.45 -13.82
CA TYR A 49 -12.47 -13.15 -12.94
C TYR A 49 -13.75 -12.32 -12.69
N ASP A 50 -14.88 -12.96 -12.64
CA ASP A 50 -16.13 -12.30 -12.22
C ASP A 50 -16.12 -12.09 -10.70
N ILE A 51 -15.62 -10.93 -10.28
CA ILE A 51 -15.50 -10.59 -8.85
C ILE A 51 -16.83 -10.45 -8.14
N THR A 52 -17.97 -10.35 -8.87
CA THR A 52 -19.29 -10.27 -8.24
C THR A 52 -19.71 -11.59 -7.60
N THR A 53 -19.09 -12.70 -8.01
CA THR A 53 -19.29 -14.03 -7.42
C THR A 53 -18.55 -14.22 -6.10
N LEU A 54 -17.57 -13.36 -5.79
CA LEU A 54 -16.82 -13.41 -4.53
C LEU A 54 -17.67 -12.93 -3.35
N PRO A 55 -17.47 -13.48 -2.15
CA PRO A 55 -18.18 -13.05 -0.96
C PRO A 55 -18.01 -11.55 -0.71
N LYS A 56 -19.11 -10.86 -0.44
CA LYS A 56 -19.08 -9.47 0.00
C LYS A 56 -18.65 -9.42 1.47
N VAL A 57 -17.76 -8.48 1.77
CA VAL A 57 -17.31 -8.21 3.13
C VAL A 57 -18.16 -7.07 3.70
N ASP A 58 -19.06 -7.39 4.60
CA ASP A 58 -19.94 -6.39 5.21
C ASP A 58 -19.31 -5.74 6.45
N LEU A 59 -18.47 -6.48 7.18
CA LEU A 59 -17.80 -5.99 8.38
C LEU A 59 -16.30 -6.34 8.33
N PHE A 60 -15.47 -5.36 8.63
CA PHE A 60 -14.02 -5.51 8.78
C PHE A 60 -13.50 -4.45 9.77
N ASP A 61 -12.36 -4.70 10.39
CA ASP A 61 -11.82 -3.82 11.43
C ASP A 61 -11.05 -2.64 10.84
N SER A 62 -10.21 -2.90 9.85
CA SER A 62 -9.39 -1.86 9.22
C SER A 62 -8.81 -2.31 7.88
N ILE A 63 -8.32 -1.35 7.11
CA ILE A 63 -7.52 -1.62 5.91
C ILE A 63 -6.08 -1.87 6.35
N ALA A 64 -5.51 -2.96 5.87
CA ALA A 64 -4.11 -3.32 6.08
C ALA A 64 -3.19 -2.65 5.03
N PRO A 65 -1.85 -2.70 5.18
CA PRO A 65 -0.93 -2.29 4.12
C PRO A 65 -1.29 -2.96 2.80
N CYS A 66 -1.20 -2.21 1.69
CA CYS A 66 -1.69 -2.63 0.36
C CYS A 66 -1.05 -3.93 -0.16
N VAL A 67 0.16 -4.27 0.29
CA VAL A 67 0.85 -5.52 0.00
C VAL A 67 1.32 -6.20 1.27
N CYS A 68 1.57 -7.50 1.20
CA CYS A 68 2.12 -8.26 2.31
C CYS A 68 3.52 -7.75 2.67
N LYS A 69 3.71 -7.24 3.89
CA LYS A 69 5.01 -6.69 4.34
C LYS A 69 6.16 -7.67 4.16
N LYS A 70 5.91 -8.97 4.38
CA LYS A 70 6.93 -10.02 4.28
C LYS A 70 7.46 -10.21 2.86
N SER A 71 6.72 -9.75 1.85
CA SER A 71 7.11 -9.84 0.44
C SER A 71 7.79 -8.58 -0.09
N VAL A 72 7.83 -7.50 0.69
CA VAL A 72 8.52 -6.27 0.30
C VAL A 72 10.01 -6.40 0.59
N GLY A 73 10.81 -6.56 -0.47
CA GLY A 73 12.27 -6.67 -0.35
C GLY A 73 12.96 -5.33 -0.13
N LYS A 74 12.44 -4.26 -0.72
CA LYS A 74 13.00 -2.91 -0.65
C LYS A 74 11.90 -1.87 -0.55
N PHE A 75 12.16 -0.81 0.22
CA PHE A 75 11.33 0.38 0.29
C PHE A 75 12.18 1.57 -0.15
N ILE A 76 12.13 1.87 -1.45
CA ILE A 76 12.95 2.90 -2.09
C ILE A 76 12.13 4.18 -2.15
N CYS A 77 12.75 5.30 -1.79
CA CYS A 77 12.15 6.63 -1.83
C CYS A 77 12.96 7.53 -2.77
N ILE A 78 12.27 8.47 -3.40
CA ILE A 78 12.88 9.52 -4.20
C ILE A 78 12.64 10.84 -3.47
N GLY A 79 13.72 11.48 -3.02
CA GLY A 79 13.66 12.73 -2.28
C GLY A 79 13.55 13.95 -3.18
N LEU A 80 12.90 15.00 -2.65
CA LEU A 80 12.73 16.30 -3.29
C LEU A 80 12.18 16.20 -4.73
N ASN A 81 11.22 15.30 -4.93
CA ASN A 81 10.64 14.94 -6.22
C ASN A 81 9.38 15.76 -6.60
N TYR A 82 9.02 16.73 -5.75
CA TYR A 82 7.96 17.72 -6.00
C TYR A 82 8.57 19.12 -6.07
N SER A 83 8.23 19.90 -7.11
CA SER A 83 8.78 21.24 -7.32
C SER A 83 8.40 22.25 -6.24
N ASP A 84 7.17 22.16 -5.72
CA ASP A 84 6.69 22.98 -4.62
C ASP A 84 7.43 22.69 -3.32
N HIS A 85 7.78 21.43 -3.05
CA HIS A 85 8.61 21.07 -1.90
C HIS A 85 10.03 21.65 -2.01
N ALA A 86 10.63 21.65 -3.21
CA ALA A 86 11.92 22.28 -3.44
C ALA A 86 11.86 23.80 -3.19
N GLU A 87 10.79 24.45 -3.64
CA GLU A 87 10.55 25.87 -3.43
C GLU A 87 10.38 26.23 -1.94
N GLU A 88 9.55 25.47 -1.21
CA GLU A 88 9.31 25.65 0.23
C GLU A 88 10.60 25.51 1.06
N THR A 89 11.48 24.60 0.70
CA THR A 89 12.76 24.40 1.38
C THR A 89 13.87 25.32 0.90
N GLY A 90 13.63 26.13 -0.13
CA GLY A 90 14.63 26.99 -0.77
C GLY A 90 15.76 26.23 -1.48
N MET A 91 15.50 24.98 -1.84
CA MET A 91 16.46 24.11 -2.53
C MET A 91 16.22 24.15 -4.03
N ALA A 92 17.30 24.04 -4.81
CA ALA A 92 17.17 23.85 -6.24
C ALA A 92 16.54 22.48 -6.55
N VAL A 93 15.71 22.42 -7.59
CA VAL A 93 15.21 21.13 -8.09
C VAL A 93 16.40 20.26 -8.50
N PRO A 94 16.52 19.04 -7.95
CA PRO A 94 17.64 18.17 -8.26
C PRO A 94 17.68 17.79 -9.74
N SER A 95 18.87 17.77 -10.35
CA SER A 95 19.07 17.32 -11.72
C SER A 95 19.05 15.79 -11.87
N GLU A 96 19.22 15.08 -10.77
CA GLU A 96 19.20 13.61 -10.68
C GLU A 96 18.34 13.19 -9.48
N PRO A 97 17.69 12.02 -9.53
CA PRO A 97 16.89 11.53 -8.41
C PRO A 97 17.72 11.33 -7.14
N ILE A 98 17.27 11.90 -6.02
CA ILE A 98 17.83 11.62 -4.71
C ILE A 98 17.23 10.32 -4.20
N ILE A 99 17.99 9.24 -4.21
CA ILE A 99 17.50 7.89 -3.85
C ILE A 99 17.90 7.57 -2.41
N PHE A 100 16.92 7.16 -1.60
CA PHE A 100 17.16 6.68 -0.25
C PHE A 100 16.20 5.53 0.11
N PHE A 101 16.40 4.92 1.28
CA PHE A 101 15.61 3.77 1.72
C PHE A 101 14.93 4.05 3.05
N LYS A 102 13.72 3.58 3.18
CA LYS A 102 13.06 3.37 4.48
C LYS A 102 13.09 1.89 4.83
N ALA A 103 13.15 1.56 6.12
CA ALA A 103 13.04 0.19 6.57
C ALA A 103 11.69 -0.39 6.14
N THR A 104 11.66 -1.64 5.63
CA THR A 104 10.39 -2.30 5.26
C THR A 104 9.46 -2.49 6.45
N SER A 105 10.00 -2.51 7.68
CA SER A 105 9.22 -2.51 8.93
C SER A 105 8.41 -1.22 9.14
N ALA A 106 8.76 -0.11 8.47
CA ALA A 106 8.03 1.15 8.55
C ALA A 106 6.70 1.14 7.77
N ILE A 107 6.45 0.12 6.94
CA ILE A 107 5.20 0.00 6.20
C ILE A 107 4.03 -0.15 7.18
N ALA A 108 3.06 0.74 7.08
CA ALA A 108 1.83 0.74 7.88
C ALA A 108 0.59 0.77 6.97
N GLY A 109 -0.54 0.33 7.47
CA GLY A 109 -1.83 0.49 6.81
C GLY A 109 -2.39 1.91 7.03
N PRO A 110 -3.40 2.30 6.27
CA PRO A 110 -3.94 3.66 6.33
C PRO A 110 -4.64 3.99 7.67
N ASN A 111 -4.99 2.97 8.44
CA ASN A 111 -5.63 3.13 9.74
C ASN A 111 -4.71 2.73 10.91
N ASP A 112 -3.45 2.39 10.64
CA ASP A 112 -2.49 2.04 11.69
C ASP A 112 -1.98 3.29 12.41
N ASN A 113 -1.79 3.20 13.71
CA ASN A 113 -1.20 4.28 14.49
C ASN A 113 0.27 4.48 14.14
N ILE A 114 0.68 5.73 13.99
CA ILE A 114 2.09 6.10 13.89
C ILE A 114 2.66 6.24 15.29
N ILE A 115 3.72 5.49 15.58
CA ILE A 115 4.41 5.54 16.87
C ILE A 115 5.49 6.61 16.79
N ILE A 116 5.24 7.74 17.44
CA ILE A 116 6.22 8.83 17.54
C ILE A 116 7.29 8.45 18.57
N PRO A 117 8.59 8.46 18.23
CA PRO A 117 9.65 8.16 19.18
C PRO A 117 9.67 9.13 20.35
N LYS A 118 10.07 8.63 21.53
CA LYS A 118 10.21 9.45 22.74
C LYS A 118 11.13 10.66 22.45
N ASN A 119 10.70 11.87 22.86
CA ASN A 119 11.39 13.13 22.64
C ASN A 119 11.46 13.61 21.19
N SER A 120 10.73 13.00 20.26
CA SER A 120 10.60 13.53 18.92
C SER A 120 9.64 14.74 18.93
N MET A 121 10.10 15.87 18.38
CA MET A 121 9.36 17.14 18.33
C MET A 121 9.16 17.62 16.88
N LYS A 122 9.65 16.88 15.89
CA LYS A 122 9.67 17.27 14.48
C LYS A 122 9.15 16.15 13.58
N SER A 123 8.08 15.47 14.02
CA SER A 123 7.37 14.52 13.15
C SER A 123 6.54 15.33 12.15
N ASP A 124 6.66 14.94 10.89
CA ASP A 124 5.96 15.58 9.79
C ASP A 124 5.29 14.52 8.91
N TRP A 125 4.40 14.94 8.05
CA TRP A 125 3.65 14.10 7.14
C TRP A 125 4.08 14.39 5.69
N GLU A 126 3.94 13.39 4.84
CA GLU A 126 4.25 13.48 3.42
C GLU A 126 3.06 12.94 2.61
N VAL A 127 2.89 13.42 1.39
CA VAL A 127 1.94 12.87 0.40
C VAL A 127 2.74 12.37 -0.78
N GLU A 128 2.77 11.05 -0.96
CA GLU A 128 3.60 10.40 -1.95
C GLU A 128 2.82 9.43 -2.83
N LEU A 129 3.26 9.29 -4.08
CA LEU A 129 2.78 8.23 -4.97
C LEU A 129 3.61 6.96 -4.75
N GLY A 130 3.00 5.93 -4.18
CA GLY A 130 3.61 4.61 -4.05
C GLY A 130 3.47 3.80 -5.34
N VAL A 131 4.58 3.19 -5.79
CA VAL A 131 4.62 2.28 -6.95
C VAL A 131 5.16 0.93 -6.50
N ILE A 132 4.48 -0.15 -6.90
CA ILE A 132 4.91 -1.54 -6.64
C ILE A 132 5.45 -2.11 -7.95
N ILE A 133 6.68 -2.65 -7.91
CA ILE A 133 7.40 -3.20 -9.06
C ILE A 133 7.60 -4.70 -8.87
#